data_cb4b593b95f17c4ed37c101b92e56e42
#
_entry.id   cb4b593b95f17c4ed37c101b92e56e42
#
_cell.length_a   1.000
_cell.length_b   1.000
_cell.length_c   1.000
_cell.angle_alpha   90.00
_cell.angle_beta   90.00
_cell.angle_gamma   90.00
#
_symmetry.space_group_name_H-M   'P 1'
#
loop_
_entity.id
_entity.type
_entity.pdbx_description
1 polymer ?
#
loop_
_entity_poly.entity_id
_entity_poly.type
_entity_poly.pdbx_seq_one_letter_code
_entity_poly.pdbx_strand_id
1 'polypeptide(L)'
;MDLKILQIASNTENNKVIKDHTHKATHKNAICGDKMEISLKVKENKIVDFGYQCKSCVYCQASVSLLSSSSINKPVESIKNLLNVIENFFEDNLTNIPKEWKIFKKIFDKKNIARKDCLLLPFKAVSKALKL
;
A
#
# COMPACT_ATOMS: atom_id res chain seq x y z
N MET A 1 11.03 18.46 1.67
CA MET A 1 10.16 17.29 1.85
C MET A 1 8.73 17.73 2.12
N ASP A 2 7.78 17.00 1.58
CA ASP A 2 6.36 17.31 1.73
C ASP A 2 5.90 16.94 3.15
N LEU A 3 5.40 17.94 3.89
CA LEU A 3 4.90 17.74 5.25
C LEU A 3 3.71 16.78 5.31
N LYS A 4 2.92 16.71 4.23
CA LYS A 4 1.80 15.76 4.15
C LYS A 4 2.30 14.31 4.19
N ILE A 5 3.40 14.03 3.50
CA ILE A 5 4.00 12.69 3.48
C ILE A 5 4.46 12.31 4.90
N LEU A 6 5.16 13.21 5.58
CA LEU A 6 5.61 12.97 6.95
C LEU A 6 4.43 12.73 7.90
N GLN A 7 3.37 13.52 7.76
CA GLN A 7 2.19 13.40 8.59
C GLN A 7 1.49 12.05 8.39
N ILE A 8 1.34 11.62 7.15
CA ILE A 8 0.74 10.32 6.83
C ILE A 8 1.61 9.19 7.36
N ALA A 9 2.93 9.27 7.16
CA ALA A 9 3.87 8.25 7.61
C ALA A 9 3.92 8.12 9.13
N SER A 10 3.54 9.16 9.87
CA SER A 10 3.54 9.15 11.34
C SER A 10 2.41 8.29 11.92
N ASN A 11 1.40 7.94 11.14
CA ASN A 11 0.35 7.03 11.58
C ASN A 11 0.85 5.59 11.47
N THR A 12 1.17 4.99 12.61
CA THR A 12 1.74 3.65 12.69
C THR A 12 0.81 2.63 13.34
N GLU A 13 -0.50 2.89 13.36
CA GLU A 13 -1.46 2.02 14.05
C GLU A 13 -1.45 0.58 13.54
N ASN A 14 -1.16 0.38 12.25
CA ASN A 14 -1.12 -0.95 11.63
C ASN A 14 0.30 -1.49 11.46
N ASN A 15 1.30 -0.85 12.06
CA ASN A 15 2.67 -1.35 12.07
C ASN A 15 2.78 -2.47 13.13
N LYS A 16 2.36 -3.65 12.74
CA LYS A 16 2.26 -4.82 13.62
C LYS A 16 2.32 -6.09 12.78
N VAL A 17 2.59 -7.22 13.45
CA VAL A 17 2.46 -8.55 12.86
C VAL A 17 1.14 -9.16 13.33
N ILE A 18 0.33 -9.62 12.39
CA ILE A 18 -0.92 -10.34 12.70
C ILE A 18 -0.59 -11.82 12.86
N LYS A 19 -0.76 -12.36 14.07
CA LYS A 19 -0.43 -13.76 14.37
C LYS A 19 -1.36 -14.74 13.67
N ASP A 20 -2.64 -14.40 13.56
CA ASP A 20 -3.66 -15.25 12.95
C ASP A 20 -3.94 -14.87 11.49
N HIS A 21 -2.91 -14.41 10.79
CA HIS A 21 -3.03 -14.03 9.39
C HIS A 21 -3.44 -15.22 8.51
N THR A 22 -4.19 -14.93 7.45
CA THR A 22 -4.53 -15.90 6.42
C THR A 22 -3.64 -15.76 5.20
N HIS A 23 -3.08 -14.57 5.00
CA HIS A 23 -2.22 -14.24 3.87
C HIS A 23 -1.02 -13.46 4.37
N LYS A 24 0.16 -13.77 3.85
CA LYS A 24 1.39 -13.10 4.20
C LYS A 24 2.33 -13.09 3.03
N ALA A 25 3.03 -11.99 2.82
CA ALA A 25 4.08 -11.89 1.82
C ALA A 25 5.10 -10.85 2.20
N THR A 26 6.29 -11.01 1.65
CA THR A 26 7.37 -10.04 1.75
C THR A 26 7.79 -9.67 0.34
N HIS A 27 7.96 -8.39 0.08
CA HIS A 27 8.48 -7.89 -1.18
C HIS A 27 9.61 -6.92 -0.91
N LYS A 28 10.69 -7.06 -1.65
CA LYS A 28 11.88 -6.24 -1.53
C LYS A 28 12.09 -5.47 -2.82
N ASN A 29 12.36 -4.17 -2.71
CA ASN A 29 12.74 -3.36 -3.85
C ASN A 29 14.21 -3.62 -4.16
N ALA A 30 14.48 -4.18 -5.36
CA ALA A 30 15.84 -4.55 -5.77
C ALA A 30 16.77 -3.34 -5.93
N ILE A 31 16.23 -2.15 -6.20
CA ILE A 31 17.03 -0.95 -6.46
C ILE A 31 17.52 -0.32 -5.17
N CYS A 32 16.63 -0.05 -4.22
CA CYS A 32 16.96 0.66 -2.99
C CYS A 32 17.08 -0.24 -1.76
N GLY A 33 16.72 -1.52 -1.88
CA GLY A 33 16.78 -2.46 -0.77
C GLY A 33 15.66 -2.33 0.24
N ASP A 34 14.70 -1.45 0.02
CA ASP A 34 13.53 -1.32 0.88
C ASP A 34 12.76 -2.63 0.91
N LYS A 35 12.25 -2.99 2.08
CA LYS A 35 11.57 -4.26 2.31
C LYS A 35 10.23 -4.03 2.98
N MET A 36 9.20 -4.69 2.48
CA MET A 36 7.84 -4.62 3.02
C MET A 36 7.31 -6.00 3.31
N GLU A 37 6.95 -6.24 4.56
CA GLU A 37 6.26 -7.44 4.98
C GLU A 37 4.81 -7.09 5.27
N ILE A 38 3.88 -7.80 4.62
CA ILE A 38 2.44 -7.61 4.78
C ILE A 38 1.84 -8.88 5.36
N SER A 39 1.01 -8.73 6.37
CA SER A 39 0.17 -9.81 6.89
C SER A 39 -1.29 -9.36 6.85
N LEU A 40 -2.14 -10.20 6.30
CA LEU A 40 -3.56 -9.92 6.14
C LEU A 40 -4.39 -11.01 6.78
N LYS A 41 -5.52 -10.62 7.36
CA LYS A 41 -6.56 -11.57 7.74
C LYS A 41 -7.74 -11.34 6.82
N VAL A 42 -8.05 -12.33 6.01
CA VAL A 42 -9.18 -12.30 5.08
C VAL A 42 -10.26 -13.23 5.60
N LYS A 43 -11.47 -12.72 5.70
CA LYS A 43 -12.65 -13.49 6.13
C LYS A 43 -13.84 -13.09 5.29
N GLU A 44 -14.52 -14.08 4.71
CA GLU A 44 -15.69 -13.86 3.86
C GLU A 44 -15.39 -12.87 2.71
N ASN A 45 -14.23 -13.04 2.08
CA ASN A 45 -13.75 -12.19 0.97
C ASN A 45 -13.52 -10.72 1.34
N LYS A 46 -13.37 -10.43 2.63
CA LYS A 46 -13.04 -9.08 3.10
C LYS A 46 -11.73 -9.11 3.87
N ILE A 47 -10.96 -8.03 3.76
CA ILE A 47 -9.78 -7.82 4.61
C ILE A 47 -10.29 -7.29 5.95
N VAL A 48 -10.23 -8.14 6.98
CA VAL A 48 -10.70 -7.76 8.32
C VAL A 48 -9.59 -7.22 9.21
N ASP A 49 -8.32 -7.50 8.86
CA ASP A 49 -7.18 -6.91 9.55
C ASP A 49 -5.99 -6.82 8.60
N PHE A 50 -5.11 -5.86 8.85
CA PHE A 50 -3.95 -5.56 8.01
C PHE A 50 -2.80 -5.16 8.92
N GLY A 51 -1.71 -5.91 8.84
CA GLY A 51 -0.48 -5.59 9.54
C GLY A 51 0.68 -5.44 8.57
N TYR A 52 1.65 -4.62 8.93
CA TYR A 52 2.86 -4.47 8.13
C TYR A 52 4.08 -4.25 9.00
N GLN A 53 5.22 -4.64 8.47
CA GLN A 53 6.53 -4.25 8.99
C GLN A 53 7.41 -3.91 7.79
N CYS A 54 8.16 -2.84 7.90
CA CYS A 54 8.99 -2.39 6.79
C CYS A 54 10.30 -1.80 7.26
N LYS A 55 11.31 -1.93 6.40
CA LYS A 55 12.55 -1.17 6.46
C LYS A 55 12.57 -0.35 5.17
N SER A 56 12.16 0.90 5.25
CA SER A 56 11.88 1.68 4.05
C SER A 56 11.93 3.18 4.31
N CYS A 57 11.93 3.95 3.23
CA CYS A 57 11.89 5.40 3.31
C CYS A 57 10.51 5.91 3.73
N VAL A 58 10.44 7.19 4.06
CA VAL A 58 9.20 7.83 4.51
C VAL A 58 8.06 7.74 3.48
N TYR A 59 8.37 7.75 2.18
CA TYR A 59 7.35 7.62 1.14
C TYR A 59 6.69 6.24 1.17
N CYS A 60 7.48 5.19 1.36
CA CYS A 60 6.97 3.84 1.50
C CYS A 60 6.13 3.70 2.77
N GLN A 61 6.59 4.29 3.88
CA GLN A 61 5.85 4.29 5.14
C GLN A 61 4.50 5.00 5.00
N ALA A 62 4.47 6.15 4.32
CA ALA A 62 3.23 6.87 4.06
C ALA A 62 2.27 6.02 3.21
N SER A 63 2.79 5.39 2.16
CA SER A 63 2.00 4.55 1.27
C SER A 63 1.35 3.39 2.02
N VAL A 64 2.11 2.64 2.81
CA VAL A 64 1.58 1.49 3.54
C VAL A 64 0.62 1.92 4.66
N SER A 65 0.86 3.07 5.27
CA SER A 65 -0.05 3.61 6.27
C SER A 65 -1.44 3.86 5.67
N LEU A 66 -1.50 4.54 4.52
CA LEU A 66 -2.77 4.77 3.82
C LEU A 66 -3.40 3.47 3.34
N LEU A 67 -2.61 2.58 2.75
CA LEU A 67 -3.11 1.32 2.22
C LEU A 67 -3.71 0.48 3.34
N SER A 68 -3.03 0.35 4.46
CA SER A 68 -3.51 -0.47 5.57
C SER A 68 -4.81 0.06 6.17
N SER A 69 -4.87 1.36 6.45
CA SER A 69 -6.08 1.95 7.06
C SER A 69 -7.26 1.96 6.08
N SER A 70 -6.99 2.11 4.79
CA SER A 70 -8.05 2.16 3.77
C SER A 70 -8.56 0.77 3.38
N SER A 71 -7.79 -0.29 3.63
CA SER A 71 -8.13 -1.65 3.20
C SER A 71 -8.97 -2.42 4.21
N ILE A 72 -8.91 -2.07 5.48
CA ILE A 72 -9.65 -2.78 6.53
C ILE A 72 -11.15 -2.64 6.29
N ASN A 73 -11.86 -3.77 6.35
CA ASN A 73 -13.28 -3.92 6.07
C ASN A 73 -13.66 -3.77 4.59
N LYS A 74 -12.69 -3.79 3.68
CA LYS A 74 -12.95 -3.73 2.25
C LYS A 74 -12.94 -5.12 1.62
N PRO A 75 -13.82 -5.36 0.63
CA PRO A 75 -13.77 -6.60 -0.14
C PRO A 75 -12.44 -6.76 -0.85
N VAL A 76 -11.95 -7.99 -0.94
CA VAL A 76 -10.72 -8.29 -1.69
C VAL A 76 -10.82 -7.79 -3.14
N GLU A 77 -11.99 -7.89 -3.76
CA GLU A 77 -12.22 -7.42 -5.13
C GLU A 77 -11.97 -5.91 -5.26
N SER A 78 -12.38 -5.13 -4.26
CA SER A 78 -12.13 -3.67 -4.25
C SER A 78 -10.64 -3.37 -4.18
N ILE A 79 -9.89 -4.15 -3.40
CA ILE A 79 -8.44 -3.99 -3.29
C ILE A 79 -7.77 -4.39 -4.61
N LYS A 80 -8.23 -5.43 -5.27
CA LYS A 80 -7.75 -5.85 -6.58
C LYS A 80 -7.90 -4.73 -7.61
N ASN A 81 -9.05 -4.07 -7.64
CA ASN A 81 -9.30 -2.94 -8.53
C ASN A 81 -8.36 -1.78 -8.22
N LEU A 82 -8.17 -1.47 -6.93
CA LEU A 82 -7.23 -0.44 -6.51
C LEU A 82 -5.81 -0.75 -6.98
N LEU A 83 -5.36 -1.99 -6.81
CA LEU A 83 -4.02 -2.40 -7.24
C LEU A 83 -3.81 -2.16 -8.73
N ASN A 84 -4.81 -2.50 -9.56
CA ASN A 84 -4.74 -2.30 -11.00
C ASN A 84 -4.60 -0.82 -11.36
N VAL A 85 -5.36 0.06 -10.70
CA VAL A 85 -5.31 1.50 -10.96
C VAL A 85 -3.96 2.08 -10.53
N ILE A 86 -3.51 1.74 -9.33
CA ILE A 86 -2.30 2.32 -8.75
C ILE A 86 -1.04 1.86 -9.48
N GLU A 87 -0.96 0.60 -9.88
CA GLU A 87 0.21 0.07 -10.59
C GLU A 87 0.44 0.78 -11.92
N ASN A 88 -0.60 1.28 -12.55
CA ASN A 88 -0.52 1.98 -13.84
C ASN A 88 -0.48 3.50 -13.70
N PHE A 89 -0.61 4.04 -12.50
CA PHE A 89 -0.75 5.48 -12.28
C PHE A 89 0.40 6.30 -12.90
N PHE A 90 1.65 5.91 -12.65
CA PHE A 90 2.81 6.68 -13.13
C PHE A 90 3.15 6.40 -14.58
N GLU A 91 2.64 5.33 -15.17
CA GLU A 91 2.90 4.97 -16.57
C GLU A 91 1.86 5.56 -17.51
N ASP A 92 0.62 5.68 -17.03
CA ASP A 92 -0.50 6.22 -17.80
C ASP A 92 -0.96 7.54 -17.19
N ASN A 93 -0.56 8.65 -17.82
CA ASN A 93 -0.93 9.99 -17.36
C ASN A 93 -2.43 10.24 -17.37
N LEU A 94 -3.20 9.38 -18.01
CA LEU A 94 -4.65 9.49 -18.10
C LEU A 94 -5.36 8.70 -17.00
N THR A 95 -4.61 7.94 -16.21
CA THR A 95 -5.20 7.15 -15.13
C THR A 95 -5.74 8.06 -14.04
N ASN A 96 -7.03 7.96 -13.79
CA ASN A 96 -7.69 8.66 -12.70
C ASN A 96 -7.94 7.70 -11.56
N ILE A 97 -7.62 8.12 -10.34
CA ILE A 97 -7.90 7.34 -9.14
C ILE A 97 -9.41 7.41 -8.89
N PRO A 98 -10.10 6.27 -8.76
CA PRO A 98 -11.53 6.27 -8.48
C PRO A 98 -11.88 7.08 -7.24
N LYS A 99 -13.08 7.65 -7.22
CA LYS A 99 -13.54 8.51 -6.14
C LYS A 99 -13.46 7.84 -4.76
N GLU A 100 -13.75 6.55 -4.68
CA GLU A 100 -13.68 5.81 -3.42
C GLU A 100 -12.26 5.72 -2.84
N TRP A 101 -11.24 5.90 -3.69
CA TRP A 101 -9.83 5.83 -3.32
C TRP A 101 -9.13 7.18 -3.42
N LYS A 102 -9.88 8.27 -3.45
CA LYS A 102 -9.34 9.63 -3.64
C LYS A 102 -8.27 10.02 -2.62
N ILE A 103 -8.26 9.38 -1.45
CA ILE A 103 -7.26 9.66 -0.41
C ILE A 103 -5.84 9.38 -0.91
N PHE A 104 -5.67 8.45 -1.85
CA PHE A 104 -4.37 8.12 -2.42
C PHE A 104 -3.79 9.23 -3.30
N LYS A 105 -4.61 10.21 -3.71
CA LYS A 105 -4.12 11.39 -4.45
C LYS A 105 -3.14 12.21 -3.61
N LYS A 106 -3.16 12.04 -2.29
CA LYS A 106 -2.23 12.73 -1.40
C LYS A 106 -0.79 12.29 -1.62
N ILE A 107 -0.56 11.06 -2.07
CA ILE A 107 0.77 10.49 -2.29
C ILE A 107 1.01 10.14 -3.75
N PHE A 108 -0.02 9.72 -4.50
CA PHE A 108 0.09 9.42 -5.92
C PHE A 108 -0.17 10.69 -6.73
N ASP A 109 0.93 11.40 -7.01
CA ASP A 109 0.97 12.65 -7.72
C ASP A 109 2.21 12.64 -8.62
N LYS A 110 2.13 13.29 -9.77
CA LYS A 110 3.26 13.37 -10.72
C LYS A 110 4.53 13.90 -10.09
N LYS A 111 4.42 14.81 -9.10
CA LYS A 111 5.59 15.36 -8.39
C LYS A 111 6.38 14.27 -7.64
N ASN A 112 5.76 13.15 -7.35
CA ASN A 112 6.38 12.05 -6.59
C ASN A 112 6.90 10.92 -7.49
N ILE A 113 6.98 11.16 -8.81
CA ILE A 113 7.39 10.11 -9.77
C ILE A 113 8.77 9.53 -9.45
N ALA A 114 9.68 10.33 -8.90
CA ALA A 114 11.01 9.86 -8.52
C ALA A 114 10.96 8.85 -7.36
N ARG A 115 9.85 8.78 -6.65
CA ARG A 115 9.60 7.87 -5.53
C ARG A 115 8.58 6.79 -5.85
N LYS A 116 8.27 6.60 -7.13
CA LYS A 116 7.24 5.63 -7.55
C LYS A 116 7.48 4.23 -7.01
N ASP A 117 8.73 3.76 -7.00
CA ASP A 117 9.06 2.42 -6.53
C ASP A 117 8.81 2.28 -5.02
N CYS A 118 9.10 3.31 -4.25
CA CYS A 118 8.80 3.34 -2.82
C CYS A 118 7.29 3.34 -2.57
N LEU A 119 6.55 4.16 -3.33
CA LEU A 119 5.10 4.26 -3.18
C LEU A 119 4.38 2.97 -3.59
N LEU A 120 4.90 2.27 -4.60
CA LEU A 120 4.29 1.05 -5.10
C LEU A 120 4.66 -0.20 -4.30
N LEU A 121 5.72 -0.15 -3.49
CA LEU A 121 6.20 -1.33 -2.76
C LEU A 121 5.12 -2.02 -1.92
N PRO A 122 4.34 -1.31 -1.09
CA PRO A 122 3.27 -1.95 -0.32
C PRO A 122 2.21 -2.61 -1.21
N PHE A 123 1.89 -1.99 -2.33
CA PHE A 123 0.90 -2.52 -3.28
C PHE A 123 1.38 -3.82 -3.90
N LYS A 124 2.66 -3.89 -4.27
CA LYS A 124 3.27 -5.12 -4.78
C LYS A 124 3.27 -6.23 -3.74
N ALA A 125 3.54 -5.89 -2.48
CA ALA A 125 3.51 -6.85 -1.40
C ALA A 125 2.10 -7.39 -1.14
N VAL A 126 1.08 -6.54 -1.19
CA VAL A 126 -0.33 -6.96 -1.05
C VAL A 126 -0.73 -7.85 -2.22
N SER A 127 -0.37 -7.47 -3.44
CA SER A 127 -0.65 -8.28 -4.64
C SER A 127 -0.07 -9.68 -4.48
N LYS A 128 1.17 -9.77 -4.00
CA LYS A 128 1.84 -11.05 -3.76
C LYS A 128 1.14 -11.84 -2.66
N ALA A 129 0.75 -11.20 -1.56
CA ALA A 129 0.05 -11.85 -0.47
C ALA A 129 -1.30 -12.44 -0.90
N LEU A 130 -2.03 -11.72 -1.74
CA LEU A 130 -3.32 -12.14 -2.27
C LEU A 130 -3.20 -13.04 -3.50
N LYS A 131 -2.00 -13.27 -4.01
CA LYS A 131 -1.70 -14.10 -5.20
C LYS A 131 -2.41 -13.57 -6.45
N LEU A 132 -2.33 -12.28 -6.62
CA LEU A 132 -2.92 -11.61 -7.79
C LEU A 132 -1.91 -11.41 -8.92
#